data_b3cef76b00584e19f4676a7a3a931087
#
_entry.id   b3cef76b00584e19f4676a7a3a931087
#
_cell.length_a   1.000
_cell.length_b   1.000
_cell.length_c   1.000
_cell.angle_alpha   90.00
_cell.angle_beta   90.00
_cell.angle_gamma   90.00
#
_symmetry.space_group_name_H-M   'P 1'
#
loop_
_entity.id
_entity.type
_entity.pdbx_description
1 polymer ?
#
loop_
_entity_poly.entity_id
_entity_poly.type
_entity_poly.pdbx_seq_one_letter_code
_entity_poly.pdbx_strand_id
1 'polypeptide(L)'
;MKQTRPYIITALCLQMVLGAILLSCSTENDEYKKDSPSAENPAEPVGALLEDFSIEQLPAKTIYALGENIDLTGLNVTGKYDDGKQRPVKVTPEQLSGFSSSSPVDKHEVTITIEGKQKSFSVQISPVRVENGVLTEVLKGHNEIILPNSVKSIPKAAFRGSQINKVVLNEGLQSIGDMAFFNSTVQEVVFPTTLEQLEENIFYYCRNLKKADLSRTKLTKLPASTFVYAGVEEVLLPATLREIGAQAFLKTSQLKTIEIPENV
;
A
#
# COMPACT_ATOMS: atom_id res chain seq x y z
N MET A 1 -6.44 -20.63 47.56
CA MET A 1 -7.62 -21.40 47.14
C MET A 1 -8.59 -20.44 46.45
N LYS A 2 -8.66 -20.46 45.16
CA LYS A 2 -9.82 -20.14 44.29
C LYS A 2 -9.39 -20.44 42.87
N GLN A 3 -9.96 -21.52 42.34
CA GLN A 3 -9.81 -22.01 40.98
C GLN A 3 -10.57 -21.10 40.01
N THR A 4 -9.95 -20.74 38.89
CA THR A 4 -10.66 -20.24 37.72
C THR A 4 -10.59 -21.28 36.58
N ARG A 5 -11.75 -21.68 36.12
CA ARG A 5 -11.98 -22.70 35.07
C ARG A 5 -11.77 -22.08 33.68
N PRO A 6 -11.29 -22.86 32.69
CA PRO A 6 -11.26 -22.43 31.31
C PRO A 6 -12.62 -22.64 30.65
N TYR A 7 -13.06 -21.68 29.82
CA TYR A 7 -14.21 -21.83 28.97
C TYR A 7 -13.79 -22.49 27.65
N ILE A 8 -14.36 -23.67 27.43
CA ILE A 8 -14.33 -24.40 26.15
C ILE A 8 -15.51 -23.88 25.34
N ILE A 9 -15.26 -23.35 24.15
CA ILE A 9 -16.32 -23.08 23.15
C ILE A 9 -16.29 -24.22 22.13
N THR A 10 -17.29 -25.10 22.23
CA THR A 10 -17.58 -26.21 21.35
C THR A 10 -18.20 -25.70 20.04
N ALA A 11 -17.72 -26.26 18.94
CA ALA A 11 -18.36 -26.20 17.63
C ALA A 11 -19.71 -26.93 17.64
N LEU A 12 -20.72 -26.37 17.01
CA LEU A 12 -21.98 -27.05 16.66
C LEU A 12 -22.53 -26.40 15.40
N CYS A 13 -22.73 -27.06 14.45
CA CYS A 13 -23.55 -28.11 13.88
C CYS A 13 -24.04 -27.69 12.51
N LEU A 14 -23.65 -28.47 11.57
CA LEU A 14 -24.25 -28.70 10.27
C LEU A 14 -25.71 -29.16 10.42
N GLN A 15 -26.67 -28.48 9.80
CA GLN A 15 -28.00 -29.07 9.54
C GLN A 15 -28.43 -28.85 8.10
N MET A 16 -28.45 -29.98 7.37
CA MET A 16 -29.19 -30.16 6.13
C MET A 16 -30.67 -30.11 6.43
N VAL A 17 -31.44 -29.42 5.59
CA VAL A 17 -32.87 -29.55 5.50
C VAL A 17 -33.22 -30.01 4.08
N LEU A 18 -33.54 -31.31 3.95
CA LEU A 18 -34.32 -31.86 2.84
C LEU A 18 -35.75 -31.41 3.03
N GLY A 19 -36.33 -30.73 2.07
CA GLY A 19 -37.75 -30.39 2.01
C GLY A 19 -38.41 -31.06 0.81
N ALA A 20 -39.41 -31.85 1.11
CA ALA A 20 -40.13 -32.79 0.25
C ALA A 20 -40.94 -32.14 -0.88
N ILE A 21 -41.01 -32.88 -1.96
CA ILE A 21 -41.90 -32.75 -3.10
C ILE A 21 -43.36 -33.06 -2.66
N LEU A 22 -44.28 -32.15 -2.95
CA LEU A 22 -45.71 -32.47 -3.02
C LEU A 22 -46.19 -32.21 -4.43
N LEU A 23 -46.56 -33.33 -5.10
CA LEU A 23 -47.36 -33.33 -6.31
C LEU A 23 -48.79 -32.90 -5.96
N SER A 24 -49.34 -31.96 -6.73
CA SER A 24 -50.75 -31.73 -6.83
C SER A 24 -51.11 -31.75 -8.32
N CYS A 25 -51.88 -32.76 -8.69
CA CYS A 25 -52.46 -32.96 -10.01
C CYS A 25 -53.83 -32.29 -10.01
N SER A 26 -54.11 -31.46 -11.00
CA SER A 26 -55.50 -31.19 -11.43
C SER A 26 -55.52 -30.85 -12.91
N THR A 27 -56.49 -31.43 -13.55
CA THR A 27 -56.78 -31.70 -14.93
C THR A 27 -57.32 -30.51 -15.73
N GLU A 28 -57.02 -30.61 -17.05
CA GLU A 28 -57.84 -30.23 -18.23
C GLU A 28 -58.15 -28.74 -18.50
N ASN A 29 -57.65 -28.23 -19.63
CA ASN A 29 -58.43 -28.12 -20.88
C ASN A 29 -57.57 -27.74 -22.07
N ASP A 30 -57.77 -28.45 -23.16
CA ASP A 30 -57.19 -28.20 -24.49
C ASP A 30 -57.60 -26.85 -25.07
N GLU A 31 -56.63 -26.09 -25.59
CA GLU A 31 -56.85 -25.27 -26.78
C GLU A 31 -55.60 -25.26 -27.67
N TYR A 32 -55.71 -25.91 -28.78
CA TYR A 32 -54.77 -26.01 -29.90
C TYR A 32 -54.58 -24.62 -30.50
N LYS A 33 -53.39 -24.03 -30.36
CA LYS A 33 -52.93 -22.91 -31.19
C LYS A 33 -51.58 -23.21 -31.82
N LYS A 34 -51.73 -23.44 -33.08
CA LYS A 34 -50.88 -23.49 -34.25
C LYS A 34 -49.48 -22.85 -34.11
N ASP A 35 -48.52 -23.68 -34.53
CA ASP A 35 -47.11 -23.42 -34.82
C ASP A 35 -46.75 -22.02 -35.24
N SER A 36 -45.89 -21.39 -34.44
CA SER A 36 -44.90 -20.44 -34.92
C SER A 36 -43.53 -21.11 -34.73
N PRO A 37 -42.63 -21.05 -35.70
CA PRO A 37 -41.31 -21.63 -35.54
C PRO A 37 -40.62 -20.91 -34.36
N SER A 38 -40.22 -21.67 -33.36
CA SER A 38 -39.33 -21.20 -32.31
C SER A 38 -38.13 -20.59 -32.97
N ALA A 39 -37.96 -19.28 -32.80
CA ALA A 39 -36.68 -18.62 -33.09
C ALA A 39 -35.63 -19.40 -32.28
N GLU A 40 -34.80 -20.16 -33.00
CA GLU A 40 -33.58 -20.71 -32.45
C GLU A 40 -32.83 -19.53 -31.82
N ASN A 41 -32.73 -19.60 -30.50
CA ASN A 41 -31.83 -18.71 -29.75
C ASN A 41 -30.46 -18.89 -30.43
N PRO A 42 -29.86 -17.85 -31.03
CA PRO A 42 -28.58 -18.04 -31.67
C PRO A 42 -27.65 -18.61 -30.59
N ALA A 43 -27.05 -19.76 -30.87
CA ALA A 43 -26.06 -20.38 -30.02
C ALA A 43 -25.09 -19.28 -29.58
N GLU A 44 -24.92 -19.15 -28.28
CA GLU A 44 -23.89 -18.20 -27.78
C GLU A 44 -22.60 -18.47 -28.57
N PRO A 45 -22.00 -17.49 -29.17
CA PRO A 45 -20.82 -17.73 -30.00
C PRO A 45 -19.80 -18.47 -29.14
N VAL A 46 -19.37 -19.63 -29.60
CA VAL A 46 -18.22 -20.36 -29.03
C VAL A 46 -17.17 -19.35 -28.83
N GLY A 47 -16.81 -19.04 -27.57
CA GLY A 47 -16.03 -17.84 -27.20
C GLY A 47 -14.75 -17.80 -27.99
N ALA A 48 -14.44 -16.64 -28.57
CA ALA A 48 -13.19 -16.43 -29.28
C ALA A 48 -12.01 -16.81 -28.36
N LEU A 49 -11.01 -17.50 -28.91
CA LEU A 49 -9.86 -17.99 -28.16
C LEU A 49 -8.85 -16.87 -27.92
N LEU A 50 -8.31 -16.80 -26.71
CA LEU A 50 -7.25 -15.84 -26.38
C LEU A 50 -5.95 -16.22 -27.08
N GLU A 51 -5.46 -15.36 -27.99
CA GLU A 51 -4.17 -15.53 -28.67
C GLU A 51 -3.01 -15.05 -27.77
N ASP A 52 -3.14 -13.88 -27.20
CA ASP A 52 -2.16 -13.23 -26.30
C ASP A 52 -2.88 -12.17 -25.43
N PHE A 53 -2.17 -11.60 -24.46
CA PHE A 53 -2.65 -10.45 -23.71
C PHE A 53 -1.51 -9.50 -23.38
N SER A 54 -1.84 -8.23 -23.10
CA SER A 54 -0.93 -7.20 -22.66
C SER A 54 -1.37 -6.60 -21.31
N ILE A 55 -0.40 -6.16 -20.53
CA ILE A 55 -0.62 -5.38 -19.31
C ILE A 55 -0.53 -3.90 -19.74
N GLU A 56 -1.67 -3.23 -19.82
CA GLU A 56 -1.73 -1.82 -20.24
C GLU A 56 -1.42 -0.88 -19.07
N GLN A 57 -1.77 -1.29 -17.85
CA GLN A 57 -1.50 -0.53 -16.64
C GLN A 57 -1.19 -1.49 -15.49
N LEU A 58 -0.11 -1.19 -14.76
CA LEU A 58 0.26 -1.90 -13.53
C LEU A 58 -0.73 -1.61 -12.40
N PRO A 59 -0.81 -2.48 -11.38
CA PRO A 59 -1.53 -2.16 -10.15
C PRO A 59 -1.07 -0.84 -9.56
N ALA A 60 -1.99 -0.10 -8.95
CA ALA A 60 -1.68 1.16 -8.27
C ALA A 60 -0.71 0.95 -7.08
N LYS A 61 -0.72 -0.25 -6.49
CA LYS A 61 0.20 -0.65 -5.44
C LYS A 61 1.27 -1.58 -6.00
N THR A 62 2.52 -1.14 -5.97
CA THR A 62 3.70 -1.91 -6.41
C THR A 62 4.74 -2.08 -5.29
N ILE A 63 4.53 -1.47 -4.13
CA ILE A 63 5.38 -1.58 -2.94
C ILE A 63 4.53 -2.09 -1.79
N TYR A 64 4.95 -3.19 -1.18
CA TYR A 64 4.23 -3.90 -0.12
C TYR A 64 5.05 -3.94 1.17
N ALA A 65 4.37 -3.92 2.31
CA ALA A 65 4.95 -4.29 3.59
C ALA A 65 5.02 -5.81 3.74
N LEU A 66 5.81 -6.27 4.69
CA LEU A 66 5.87 -7.68 5.06
C LEU A 66 4.51 -8.18 5.54
N GLY A 67 4.06 -9.30 4.98
CA GLY A 67 2.79 -9.95 5.33
C GLY A 67 1.57 -9.36 4.62
N GLU A 68 1.71 -8.33 3.78
CA GLU A 68 0.58 -7.80 3.01
C GLU A 68 0.21 -8.72 1.83
N ASN A 69 -1.07 -8.75 1.52
CA ASN A 69 -1.58 -9.44 0.34
C ASN A 69 -1.42 -8.57 -0.91
N ILE A 70 -1.36 -9.24 -2.08
CA ILE A 70 -1.35 -8.53 -3.35
C ILE A 70 -2.66 -7.78 -3.57
N ASP A 71 -2.54 -6.57 -4.12
CA ASP A 71 -3.67 -5.71 -4.48
C ASP A 71 -3.59 -5.42 -5.99
N LEU A 72 -4.61 -5.84 -6.72
CA LEU A 72 -4.69 -5.68 -8.17
C LEU A 72 -5.47 -4.43 -8.59
N THR A 73 -5.87 -3.59 -7.65
CA THR A 73 -6.59 -2.34 -7.95
C THR A 73 -5.78 -1.49 -8.93
N GLY A 74 -6.41 -1.09 -10.03
CA GLY A 74 -5.76 -0.30 -11.09
C GLY A 74 -5.04 -1.14 -12.15
N LEU A 75 -4.89 -2.47 -11.96
CA LEU A 75 -4.37 -3.34 -13.02
C LEU A 75 -5.33 -3.34 -14.21
N ASN A 76 -4.81 -3.03 -15.39
CA ASN A 76 -5.56 -3.11 -16.64
C ASN A 76 -4.86 -4.08 -17.61
N VAL A 77 -5.61 -5.10 -18.03
CA VAL A 77 -5.16 -6.14 -18.95
C VAL A 77 -6.08 -6.22 -20.15
N THR A 78 -5.51 -6.28 -21.35
CA THR A 78 -6.24 -6.40 -22.60
C THR A 78 -5.85 -7.69 -23.31
N GLY A 79 -6.84 -8.54 -23.59
CA GLY A 79 -6.69 -9.77 -24.36
C GLY A 79 -6.86 -9.51 -25.85
N LYS A 80 -6.01 -10.14 -26.67
CA LYS A 80 -6.15 -10.25 -28.11
C LYS A 80 -6.69 -11.63 -28.47
N TYR A 81 -7.76 -11.68 -29.23
CA TYR A 81 -8.49 -12.91 -29.57
C TYR A 81 -8.36 -13.29 -31.04
N ASP A 82 -8.61 -14.55 -31.36
CA ASP A 82 -8.53 -15.12 -32.72
C ASP A 82 -9.52 -14.50 -33.72
N ASP A 83 -10.56 -13.80 -33.22
CA ASP A 83 -11.48 -13.01 -34.04
C ASP A 83 -10.93 -11.61 -34.41
N GLY A 84 -9.67 -11.32 -34.06
CA GLY A 84 -8.98 -10.06 -34.30
C GLY A 84 -9.39 -8.92 -33.35
N LYS A 85 -10.27 -9.17 -32.38
CA LYS A 85 -10.72 -8.14 -31.44
C LYS A 85 -9.88 -8.13 -30.17
N GLN A 86 -9.82 -6.96 -29.55
CA GLN A 86 -9.25 -6.77 -28.23
C GLN A 86 -10.37 -6.55 -27.21
N ARG A 87 -10.23 -7.16 -26.03
CA ARG A 87 -11.21 -7.05 -24.94
C ARG A 87 -10.50 -6.92 -23.60
N PRO A 88 -11.05 -6.15 -22.64
CA PRO A 88 -10.53 -6.14 -21.29
C PRO A 88 -10.66 -7.52 -20.63
N VAL A 89 -9.63 -7.92 -19.92
CA VAL A 89 -9.60 -9.17 -19.16
C VAL A 89 -9.48 -8.86 -17.68
N LYS A 90 -10.43 -9.38 -16.90
CA LYS A 90 -10.36 -9.27 -15.44
C LYS A 90 -9.41 -10.35 -14.90
N VAL A 91 -8.33 -9.89 -14.24
CA VAL A 91 -7.38 -10.79 -13.57
C VAL A 91 -7.82 -11.01 -12.13
N THR A 92 -7.76 -12.27 -11.68
CA THR A 92 -8.03 -12.66 -10.29
C THR A 92 -6.76 -13.15 -9.58
N PRO A 93 -6.71 -13.13 -8.23
CA PRO A 93 -5.52 -13.60 -7.49
C PRO A 93 -5.11 -15.04 -7.81
N GLU A 94 -6.06 -15.93 -8.19
CA GLU A 94 -5.82 -17.33 -8.52
C GLU A 94 -5.02 -17.50 -9.82
N GLN A 95 -5.04 -16.48 -10.69
CA GLN A 95 -4.28 -16.44 -11.95
C GLN A 95 -2.84 -15.92 -11.75
N LEU A 96 -2.48 -15.59 -10.51
CA LEU A 96 -1.14 -15.09 -10.18
C LEU A 96 -0.27 -16.19 -9.61
N SER A 97 1.02 -16.09 -9.89
CA SER A 97 2.06 -16.89 -9.26
C SER A 97 3.29 -16.03 -8.95
N GLY A 98 4.12 -16.53 -8.05
CA GLY A 98 5.38 -15.87 -7.68
C GLY A 98 5.26 -14.80 -6.60
N PHE A 99 4.09 -14.23 -6.28
CA PHE A 99 3.98 -13.22 -5.22
C PHE A 99 4.23 -13.82 -3.82
N SER A 100 5.12 -13.18 -3.07
CA SER A 100 5.32 -13.44 -1.63
C SER A 100 5.80 -12.17 -0.95
N SER A 101 5.18 -11.82 0.17
CA SER A 101 5.59 -10.72 1.04
C SER A 101 6.22 -11.19 2.35
N SER A 102 6.71 -12.43 2.40
CA SER A 102 7.31 -13.02 3.61
C SER A 102 8.70 -12.49 3.95
N SER A 103 9.43 -11.98 2.96
CA SER A 103 10.77 -11.41 3.12
C SER A 103 10.97 -10.17 2.25
N PRO A 104 11.82 -9.21 2.67
CA PRO A 104 12.10 -8.01 1.89
C PRO A 104 12.82 -8.36 0.58
N VAL A 105 12.47 -7.66 -0.49
CA VAL A 105 13.15 -7.77 -1.79
C VAL A 105 12.86 -6.53 -2.64
N ASP A 106 13.90 -6.00 -3.32
CA ASP A 106 13.79 -4.80 -4.13
C ASP A 106 13.04 -5.04 -5.45
N LYS A 107 13.14 -6.25 -5.99
CA LYS A 107 12.45 -6.64 -7.21
C LYS A 107 11.92 -8.06 -7.10
N HIS A 108 10.61 -8.20 -7.09
CA HIS A 108 9.89 -9.46 -6.98
C HIS A 108 8.96 -9.63 -8.19
N GLU A 109 9.17 -10.67 -8.98
CA GLU A 109 8.39 -10.92 -10.20
C GLU A 109 7.07 -11.62 -9.85
N VAL A 110 5.98 -11.04 -10.32
CA VAL A 110 4.62 -11.60 -10.26
C VAL A 110 4.19 -11.96 -11.66
N THR A 111 3.80 -13.21 -11.87
CA THR A 111 3.36 -13.72 -13.17
C THR A 111 1.85 -13.88 -13.20
N ILE A 112 1.22 -13.32 -14.21
CA ILE A 112 -0.18 -13.52 -14.57
C ILE A 112 -0.25 -14.66 -15.58
N THR A 113 -1.13 -15.64 -15.36
CA THR A 113 -1.40 -16.73 -16.30
C THR A 113 -2.87 -16.71 -16.69
N ILE A 114 -3.18 -16.52 -17.98
CA ILE A 114 -4.53 -16.52 -18.53
C ILE A 114 -4.54 -17.49 -19.71
N GLU A 115 -5.33 -18.55 -19.67
CA GLU A 115 -5.43 -19.58 -20.72
C GLU A 115 -4.07 -20.09 -21.21
N GLY A 116 -3.12 -20.29 -20.28
CA GLY A 116 -1.76 -20.77 -20.58
C GLY A 116 -0.78 -19.71 -21.10
N LYS A 117 -1.22 -18.50 -21.40
CA LYS A 117 -0.36 -17.36 -21.73
C LYS A 117 0.15 -16.70 -20.46
N GLN A 118 1.36 -16.16 -20.48
CA GLN A 118 2.00 -15.57 -19.31
C GLN A 118 2.57 -14.18 -19.61
N LYS A 119 2.37 -13.27 -18.67
CA LYS A 119 3.05 -11.98 -18.60
C LYS A 119 3.42 -11.70 -17.16
N SER A 120 4.50 -10.96 -16.93
CA SER A 120 4.97 -10.64 -15.58
C SER A 120 5.11 -9.15 -15.36
N PHE A 121 5.01 -8.76 -14.10
CA PHE A 121 5.35 -7.42 -13.61
C PHE A 121 6.12 -7.53 -12.29
N SER A 122 6.81 -6.47 -11.93
CA SER A 122 7.63 -6.45 -10.71
C SER A 122 6.96 -5.66 -9.61
N VAL A 123 7.13 -6.12 -8.39
CA VAL A 123 6.79 -5.40 -7.16
C VAL A 123 8.00 -5.36 -6.23
N GLN A 124 7.95 -4.50 -5.22
CA GLN A 124 8.95 -4.43 -4.15
C GLN A 124 8.33 -4.83 -2.82
N ILE A 125 9.07 -5.55 -1.99
CA ILE A 125 8.68 -5.84 -0.61
C ILE A 125 9.61 -5.06 0.31
N SER A 126 9.06 -4.02 0.94
CA SER A 126 9.79 -3.16 1.85
C SER A 126 10.09 -3.88 3.18
N PRO A 127 11.23 -3.62 3.82
CA PRO A 127 11.61 -4.25 5.08
C PRO A 127 10.87 -3.65 6.29
N VAL A 128 9.55 -3.52 6.18
CA VAL A 128 8.70 -2.94 7.23
C VAL A 128 7.43 -3.76 7.45
N ARG A 129 6.88 -3.68 8.66
CA ARG A 129 5.52 -4.15 8.97
C ARG A 129 4.61 -2.98 9.23
N VAL A 130 3.36 -3.13 8.82
CA VAL A 130 2.32 -2.10 8.94
C VAL A 130 1.05 -2.73 9.49
N GLU A 131 0.47 -2.12 10.52
CA GLU A 131 -0.82 -2.53 11.08
C GLU A 131 -1.74 -1.32 11.18
N ASN A 132 -2.92 -1.41 10.61
CA ASN A 132 -3.92 -0.32 10.60
C ASN A 132 -3.35 1.04 10.12
N GLY A 133 -2.44 1.02 9.16
CA GLY A 133 -1.78 2.22 8.64
C GLY A 133 -0.63 2.76 9.50
N VAL A 134 -0.31 2.12 10.60
CA VAL A 134 0.81 2.48 11.47
C VAL A 134 2.01 1.60 11.17
N LEU A 135 3.19 2.20 11.01
CA LEU A 135 4.46 1.49 10.91
C LEU A 135 4.77 0.82 12.26
N THR A 136 4.80 -0.51 12.32
CA THR A 136 5.00 -1.25 13.58
C THR A 136 6.41 -1.81 13.74
N GLU A 137 7.09 -2.08 12.63
CA GLU A 137 8.45 -2.61 12.66
C GLU A 137 9.26 -2.13 11.45
N VAL A 138 10.54 -1.89 11.66
CA VAL A 138 11.54 -1.65 10.61
C VAL A 138 12.66 -2.67 10.80
N LEU A 139 12.86 -3.54 9.80
CA LEU A 139 13.93 -4.53 9.85
C LEU A 139 15.30 -3.88 9.69
N LYS A 140 16.27 -4.41 10.44
CA LYS A 140 17.66 -3.95 10.40
C LYS A 140 18.41 -4.52 9.18
N GLY A 141 19.53 -3.87 8.82
CA GLY A 141 20.43 -4.36 7.76
C GLY A 141 20.08 -3.85 6.36
N HIS A 142 19.16 -2.92 6.24
CA HIS A 142 18.80 -2.28 4.97
C HIS A 142 19.29 -0.82 4.93
N ASN A 143 19.95 -0.44 3.84
CA ASN A 143 20.50 0.92 3.67
C ASN A 143 19.45 1.92 3.15
N GLU A 144 18.46 1.44 2.42
CA GLU A 144 17.36 2.23 1.87
C GLU A 144 16.02 1.58 2.25
N ILE A 145 15.06 2.42 2.59
CA ILE A 145 13.68 2.01 2.87
C ILE A 145 12.74 2.89 2.05
N ILE A 146 11.89 2.23 1.26
CA ILE A 146 10.76 2.88 0.58
C ILE A 146 9.50 2.41 1.27
N LEU A 147 8.77 3.34 1.89
CA LEU A 147 7.55 2.99 2.61
C LEU A 147 6.41 2.68 1.64
N PRO A 148 5.64 1.59 1.87
CA PRO A 148 4.46 1.28 1.07
C PRO A 148 3.31 2.25 1.36
N ASN A 149 2.39 2.43 0.40
CA ASN A 149 1.26 3.38 0.51
C ASN A 149 0.26 3.05 1.64
N SER A 150 0.37 1.87 2.24
CA SER A 150 -0.39 1.49 3.43
C SER A 150 0.02 2.29 4.69
N VAL A 151 1.25 2.85 4.75
CA VAL A 151 1.71 3.64 5.90
C VAL A 151 1.03 5.01 5.92
N LYS A 152 0.32 5.32 6.99
CA LYS A 152 -0.33 6.61 7.24
C LYS A 152 0.34 7.39 8.36
N SER A 153 0.99 6.69 9.29
CA SER A 153 1.75 7.31 10.37
C SER A 153 3.01 6.52 10.72
N ILE A 154 4.05 7.25 11.07
CA ILE A 154 5.29 6.73 11.63
C ILE A 154 5.25 6.99 13.13
N PRO A 155 5.30 5.97 14.01
CA PRO A 155 5.21 6.17 15.43
C PRO A 155 6.50 6.75 16.03
N LYS A 156 6.43 7.11 17.31
CA LYS A 156 7.57 7.53 18.11
C LYS A 156 8.75 6.57 17.95
N ALA A 157 9.93 7.14 17.71
CA ALA A 157 11.21 6.45 17.68
C ALA A 157 11.36 5.31 16.64
N ALA A 158 10.52 5.24 15.60
CA ALA A 158 10.50 4.14 14.64
C ALA A 158 11.85 3.87 13.93
N PHE A 159 12.62 4.91 13.62
CA PHE A 159 13.96 4.83 13.02
C PHE A 159 15.06 5.33 13.98
N ARG A 160 14.78 5.37 15.29
CA ARG A 160 15.73 5.84 16.28
C ARG A 160 17.01 5.00 16.27
N GLY A 161 18.16 5.65 16.12
CA GLY A 161 19.47 4.99 16.11
C GLY A 161 19.69 4.04 14.94
N SER A 162 18.81 4.07 13.93
CA SER A 162 18.94 3.22 12.74
C SER A 162 20.17 3.57 11.90
N GLN A 163 20.73 2.57 11.24
CA GLN A 163 21.83 2.71 10.29
C GLN A 163 21.30 2.68 8.85
N ILE A 164 20.40 3.59 8.53
CA ILE A 164 19.76 3.71 7.23
C ILE A 164 20.30 4.96 6.54
N ASN A 165 20.65 4.86 5.26
CA ASN A 165 21.14 6.01 4.51
C ASN A 165 20.00 6.82 3.90
N LYS A 166 18.95 6.15 3.41
CA LYS A 166 17.84 6.81 2.72
C LYS A 166 16.48 6.25 3.15
N VAL A 167 15.52 7.15 3.34
CA VAL A 167 14.12 6.80 3.55
C VAL A 167 13.25 7.59 2.57
N VAL A 168 12.49 6.88 1.75
CA VAL A 168 11.47 7.45 0.89
C VAL A 168 10.12 7.25 1.58
N LEU A 169 9.55 8.35 2.03
CA LEU A 169 8.24 8.38 2.66
C LEU A 169 7.16 8.39 1.58
N ASN A 170 6.16 7.54 1.75
CA ASN A 170 5.11 7.34 0.75
C ASN A 170 4.11 8.49 0.68
N GLU A 171 3.55 8.73 -0.50
CA GLU A 171 2.35 9.57 -0.61
C GLU A 171 1.19 8.92 0.15
N GLY A 172 0.52 9.74 0.96
CA GLY A 172 -0.50 9.30 1.91
C GLY A 172 -0.04 9.20 3.36
N LEU A 173 1.27 9.32 3.67
CA LEU A 173 1.77 9.52 5.02
C LEU A 173 1.33 10.89 5.54
N GLN A 174 0.75 10.94 6.74
CA GLN A 174 0.19 12.15 7.33
C GLN A 174 0.99 12.66 8.52
N SER A 175 1.59 11.76 9.31
CA SER A 175 2.26 12.14 10.56
C SER A 175 3.53 11.37 10.83
N ILE A 176 4.48 12.03 11.50
CA ILE A 176 5.74 11.45 11.99
C ILE A 176 5.86 11.77 13.48
N GLY A 177 5.96 10.72 14.29
CA GLY A 177 6.00 10.77 15.75
C GLY A 177 7.32 11.25 16.33
N ASP A 178 7.30 11.57 17.62
CA ASP A 178 8.42 12.08 18.39
C ASP A 178 9.69 11.20 18.26
N MET A 179 10.83 11.83 18.09
CA MET A 179 12.12 11.15 17.97
C MET A 179 12.20 10.11 16.82
N ALA A 180 11.34 10.17 15.81
CA ALA A 180 11.25 9.12 14.79
C ALA A 180 12.60 8.77 14.16
N PHE A 181 13.46 9.74 13.87
CA PHE A 181 14.80 9.55 13.32
C PHE A 181 15.92 9.92 14.30
N PHE A 182 15.63 10.07 15.60
CA PHE A 182 16.60 10.49 16.60
C PHE A 182 17.91 9.68 16.51
N ASN A 183 19.05 10.36 16.37
CA ASN A 183 20.39 9.76 16.29
C ASN A 183 20.54 8.65 15.22
N SER A 184 19.80 8.76 14.12
CA SER A 184 19.97 7.86 12.96
C SER A 184 21.10 8.36 12.05
N THR A 185 21.64 7.43 11.23
CA THR A 185 22.66 7.77 10.23
C THR A 185 22.07 8.27 8.90
N VAL A 186 20.76 8.55 8.86
CA VAL A 186 20.07 8.94 7.64
C VAL A 186 20.74 10.15 6.97
N GLN A 187 20.94 10.05 5.66
CA GLN A 187 21.54 11.08 4.82
C GLN A 187 20.49 11.80 3.98
N GLU A 188 19.44 11.07 3.57
CA GLU A 188 18.36 11.56 2.73
C GLU A 188 17.01 11.09 3.24
N VAL A 189 16.07 12.01 3.35
CA VAL A 189 14.63 11.72 3.58
C VAL A 189 13.83 12.43 2.51
N VAL A 190 13.05 11.67 1.73
CA VAL A 190 12.14 12.19 0.73
C VAL A 190 10.77 12.33 1.36
N PHE A 191 10.26 13.55 1.49
CA PHE A 191 9.00 13.86 2.15
C PHE A 191 7.82 13.89 1.16
N PRO A 192 6.65 13.32 1.51
CA PRO A 192 5.47 13.35 0.65
C PRO A 192 4.71 14.68 0.77
N THR A 193 3.92 14.97 -0.25
CA THR A 193 3.05 16.15 -0.27
C THR A 193 1.88 16.08 0.73
N THR A 194 1.61 14.89 1.25
CA THR A 194 0.51 14.62 2.19
C THR A 194 0.87 14.81 3.66
N LEU A 195 2.16 15.07 3.97
CA LEU A 195 2.63 15.22 5.35
C LEU A 195 2.07 16.51 5.98
N GLU A 196 1.34 16.35 7.09
CA GLU A 196 0.64 17.44 7.79
C GLU A 196 1.19 17.67 9.20
N GLN A 197 1.78 16.62 9.82
CA GLN A 197 2.19 16.69 11.22
C GLN A 197 3.57 16.10 11.44
N LEU A 198 4.38 16.83 12.18
CA LEU A 198 5.61 16.36 12.80
C LEU A 198 5.48 16.53 14.31
N GLU A 199 6.01 15.58 15.09
CA GLU A 199 6.22 15.74 16.51
C GLU A 199 7.64 16.24 16.81
N GLU A 200 8.02 16.37 18.08
CA GLU A 200 9.30 16.95 18.47
C GLU A 200 10.50 16.03 18.20
N ASN A 201 11.70 16.60 18.20
CA ASN A 201 12.98 15.88 18.15
C ASN A 201 13.21 14.95 16.93
N ILE A 202 12.48 15.15 15.83
CA ILE A 202 12.46 14.22 14.69
C ILE A 202 13.87 13.86 14.21
N PHE A 203 14.73 14.85 13.92
CA PHE A 203 16.09 14.67 13.41
C PHE A 203 17.15 15.07 14.41
N TYR A 204 16.84 14.99 15.69
CA TYR A 204 17.79 15.30 16.75
C TYR A 204 19.02 14.37 16.66
N TYR A 205 20.24 14.90 16.58
CA TYR A 205 21.50 14.20 16.33
C TYR A 205 21.60 13.44 14.98
N CYS A 206 20.79 13.72 13.97
CA CYS A 206 20.96 13.20 12.61
C CYS A 206 22.14 13.89 11.90
N ARG A 207 23.37 13.58 12.28
CA ARG A 207 24.57 14.27 11.84
C ARG A 207 24.90 14.12 10.35
N ASN A 208 24.36 13.08 9.71
CA ASN A 208 24.60 12.75 8.31
C ASN A 208 23.53 13.35 7.37
N LEU A 209 22.39 13.80 7.90
CA LEU A 209 21.33 14.42 7.11
C LEU A 209 21.81 15.75 6.56
N LYS A 210 21.91 15.87 5.22
CA LYS A 210 22.46 17.07 4.56
C LYS A 210 21.40 18.05 4.11
N LYS A 211 20.25 17.53 3.69
CA LYS A 211 19.14 18.34 3.20
C LYS A 211 17.83 17.85 3.76
N ALA A 212 16.95 18.79 4.14
CA ALA A 212 15.56 18.51 4.47
C ALA A 212 14.66 19.40 3.60
N ASP A 213 14.06 18.81 2.57
CA ASP A 213 13.12 19.51 1.69
C ASP A 213 11.69 19.27 2.12
N LEU A 214 11.16 20.18 2.92
CA LEU A 214 9.78 20.18 3.40
C LEU A 214 8.86 21.09 2.56
N SER A 215 9.40 21.71 1.48
CA SER A 215 8.71 22.77 0.72
C SER A 215 7.35 22.37 0.15
N ARG A 216 7.18 21.09 -0.15
CA ARG A 216 5.95 20.54 -0.75
C ARG A 216 4.97 19.94 0.26
N THR A 217 5.36 19.90 1.55
CA THR A 217 4.50 19.36 2.61
C THR A 217 3.39 20.33 2.99
N LYS A 218 2.42 19.87 3.78
CA LYS A 218 1.32 20.69 4.32
C LYS A 218 1.56 21.12 5.77
N LEU A 219 2.80 21.09 6.23
CA LEU A 219 3.14 21.46 7.59
C LEU A 219 2.80 22.92 7.88
N THR A 220 2.14 23.15 9.01
CA THR A 220 1.87 24.50 9.52
C THR A 220 2.79 24.88 10.68
N LYS A 221 3.46 23.87 11.27
CA LYS A 221 4.41 24.04 12.38
C LYS A 221 5.64 23.18 12.15
N LEU A 222 6.81 23.76 12.39
CA LEU A 222 8.05 23.03 12.59
C LEU A 222 8.23 22.83 14.09
N PRO A 223 8.18 21.61 14.64
CA PRO A 223 8.17 21.39 16.07
C PRO A 223 9.47 21.78 16.78
N ALA A 224 9.43 21.79 18.10
CA ALA A 224 10.61 22.05 18.91
C ALA A 224 11.70 21.00 18.65
N SER A 225 12.95 21.44 18.69
CA SER A 225 14.14 20.58 18.60
C SER A 225 14.24 19.72 17.35
N THR A 226 13.54 20.05 16.27
CA THR A 226 13.47 19.23 15.04
C THR A 226 14.83 18.85 14.50
N PHE A 227 15.80 19.81 14.40
CA PHE A 227 17.13 19.63 13.81
C PHE A 227 18.28 19.86 14.80
N VAL A 228 18.06 19.73 16.10
CA VAL A 228 19.13 19.93 17.09
C VAL A 228 20.32 19.01 16.80
N TYR A 229 21.52 19.58 16.66
CA TYR A 229 22.75 18.85 16.28
C TYR A 229 22.66 18.07 14.96
N ALA A 230 21.68 18.34 14.10
CA ALA A 230 21.63 17.73 12.77
C ALA A 230 22.71 18.32 11.84
N GLY A 231 23.15 17.53 10.87
CA GLY A 231 24.17 17.92 9.91
C GLY A 231 23.62 18.66 8.69
N VAL A 232 22.40 19.19 8.79
CA VAL A 232 21.73 19.85 7.65
C VAL A 232 22.48 21.09 7.19
N GLU A 233 22.71 21.16 5.88
CA GLU A 233 23.31 22.30 5.18
C GLU A 233 22.23 23.18 4.53
N GLU A 234 21.08 22.57 4.19
CA GLU A 234 19.93 23.20 3.55
C GLU A 234 18.63 22.69 4.14
N VAL A 235 17.71 23.60 4.47
CA VAL A 235 16.34 23.28 4.86
C VAL A 235 15.40 24.15 4.04
N LEU A 236 14.48 23.50 3.29
CA LEU A 236 13.43 24.17 2.53
C LEU A 236 12.11 24.04 3.31
N LEU A 237 11.51 25.15 3.69
CA LEU A 237 10.30 25.22 4.47
C LEU A 237 9.06 25.39 3.58
N PRO A 238 7.88 24.81 3.94
CA PRO A 238 6.66 24.96 3.15
C PRO A 238 6.04 26.37 3.36
N ALA A 239 5.42 26.91 2.31
CA ALA A 239 4.72 28.19 2.38
C ALA A 239 3.53 28.19 3.37
N THR A 240 3.06 26.99 3.76
CA THR A 240 1.99 26.80 4.75
C THR A 240 2.45 27.02 6.19
N LEU A 241 3.77 27.11 6.45
CA LEU A 241 4.33 27.21 7.80
C LEU A 241 3.88 28.51 8.49
N ARG A 242 3.58 28.43 9.78
CA ARG A 242 3.12 29.52 10.65
C ARG A 242 3.91 29.63 11.94
N GLU A 243 4.60 28.57 12.34
CA GLU A 243 5.31 28.48 13.59
C GLU A 243 6.59 27.67 13.46
N ILE A 244 7.68 28.18 14.07
CA ILE A 244 8.91 27.44 14.29
C ILE A 244 9.08 27.28 15.78
N GLY A 245 9.09 26.02 16.24
CA GLY A 245 9.19 25.64 17.65
C GLY A 245 10.54 25.99 18.28
N ALA A 246 10.58 26.03 19.59
CA ALA A 246 11.78 26.36 20.35
C ALA A 246 12.95 25.43 19.97
N GLN A 247 14.12 26.01 19.81
CA GLN A 247 15.37 25.29 19.52
C GLN A 247 15.36 24.44 18.24
N ALA A 248 14.42 24.67 17.29
CA ALA A 248 14.29 23.87 16.07
C ALA A 248 15.62 23.69 15.31
N PHE A 249 16.49 24.69 15.32
CA PHE A 249 17.80 24.70 14.66
C PHE A 249 18.99 24.84 15.64
N LEU A 250 18.82 24.47 16.91
CA LEU A 250 19.89 24.59 17.89
C LEU A 250 21.09 23.73 17.50
N LYS A 251 22.29 24.35 17.43
CA LYS A 251 23.53 23.65 17.08
C LYS A 251 23.53 22.96 15.68
N THR A 252 22.74 23.45 14.74
CA THR A 252 22.86 23.10 13.31
C THR A 252 24.01 23.89 12.67
N SER A 253 25.23 23.62 13.06
CA SER A 253 26.41 24.42 12.68
C SER A 253 26.77 24.36 11.19
N GLN A 254 26.18 23.43 10.43
CA GLN A 254 26.38 23.27 8.98
C GLN A 254 25.35 24.06 8.15
N LEU A 255 24.25 24.53 8.75
CA LEU A 255 23.20 25.25 8.05
C LEU A 255 23.74 26.59 7.49
N LYS A 256 23.67 26.70 6.15
CA LYS A 256 24.24 27.85 5.43
C LYS A 256 23.24 29.00 5.31
N THR A 257 22.06 28.66 4.85
CA THR A 257 20.94 29.58 4.61
C THR A 257 19.63 28.90 4.90
N ILE A 258 18.64 29.70 5.30
CA ILE A 258 17.26 29.27 5.45
C ILE A 258 16.33 30.44 5.10
N GLU A 259 15.34 30.20 4.27
CA GLU A 259 14.28 31.16 3.98
C GLU A 259 13.10 30.90 4.91
N ILE A 260 12.76 31.88 5.74
CA ILE A 260 11.61 31.81 6.62
C ILE A 260 10.39 32.33 5.86
N PRO A 261 9.29 31.55 5.74
CA PRO A 261 8.09 32.05 5.11
C PRO A 261 7.50 33.28 5.79
N GLU A 262 6.90 34.20 5.03
CA GLU A 262 6.41 35.49 5.53
C GLU A 262 5.37 35.38 6.67
N ASN A 263 4.72 34.23 6.78
CA ASN A 263 3.63 34.00 7.74
C ASN A 263 4.08 33.31 9.05
N VAL A 264 5.38 33.17 9.29
CA VAL A 264 5.94 32.58 10.51
C VAL A 264 6.11 33.62 11.61
#